data_a991051f1c9cbe4f1f218d227d34ce31
#
_entry.id   a991051f1c9cbe4f1f218d227d34ce31
#
_cell.length_a   1.000
_cell.length_b   1.000
_cell.length_c   1.000
_cell.angle_alpha   90.00
_cell.angle_beta   90.00
_cell.angle_gamma   90.00
#
_symmetry.space_group_name_H-M   'P 1'
#
loop_
_entity.id
_entity.type
_entity.pdbx_description
1 polymer ?
#
loop_
_entity_poly.entity_id
_entity_poly.type
_entity_poly.pdbx_seq_one_letter_code
_entity_poly.pdbx_strand_id
1 'polypeptide(L)'
;MSDSHKILSTMKNIAIIGLSPNQNKPSHFVSKYLQDLGYKIYPIYPKEDFILNERVYRNLKEIPFEVDTVVMFRKASFANEIFEDLLSKKIKNFWMQLGIINEEIMQKCKKYGINCVQDCCIKIELQKG
;
A
#
# COMPACT_ATOMS: atom_id res chain seq x y z
N MET A 1 13.67 14.35 7.62
CA MET A 1 13.01 13.88 6.41
C MET A 1 11.59 13.43 6.70
N SER A 2 10.66 13.71 5.78
CA SER A 2 9.29 13.22 5.91
C SER A 2 9.27 11.71 5.68
N ASP A 3 8.23 11.04 6.23
CA ASP A 3 8.06 9.61 6.01
C ASP A 3 7.80 9.30 4.53
N SER A 4 7.14 10.22 3.80
CA SER A 4 6.92 10.00 2.36
C SER A 4 8.24 9.83 1.62
N HIS A 5 9.22 10.66 1.91
CA HIS A 5 10.53 10.57 1.27
C HIS A 5 11.22 9.24 1.62
N LYS A 6 11.16 8.85 2.89
CA LYS A 6 11.75 7.57 3.34
C LYS A 6 11.13 6.39 2.61
N ILE A 7 9.79 6.39 2.50
CA ILE A 7 9.06 5.32 1.84
C ILE A 7 9.45 5.24 0.37
N LEU A 8 9.39 6.38 -0.34
CA LEU A 8 9.67 6.41 -1.78
C LEU A 8 11.09 5.98 -2.11
N SER A 9 12.04 6.24 -1.20
CA SER A 9 13.44 5.90 -1.44
C SER A 9 13.79 4.46 -1.08
N THR A 10 12.93 3.76 -0.32
CA THR A 10 13.24 2.40 0.16
C THR A 10 12.28 1.33 -0.35
N MET A 11 11.11 1.69 -0.84
CA MET A 11 10.11 0.70 -1.27
C MET A 11 10.58 -0.08 -2.50
N LYS A 12 10.24 -1.36 -2.55
CA LYS A 12 10.56 -2.25 -3.67
C LYS A 12 9.40 -3.19 -3.98
N ASN A 13 8.88 -3.87 -2.95
CA ASN A 13 7.83 -4.88 -3.08
C ASN A 13 6.59 -4.35 -2.36
N ILE A 14 5.57 -4.04 -3.13
CA ILE A 14 4.43 -3.26 -2.66
C ILE A 14 3.13 -4.07 -2.73
N ALA A 15 2.49 -4.28 -1.59
CA ALA A 15 1.15 -4.86 -1.57
C ALA A 15 0.14 -3.72 -1.70
N ILE A 16 -0.83 -3.88 -2.59
CA ILE A 16 -1.84 -2.86 -2.86
C ILE A 16 -3.19 -3.37 -2.36
N ILE A 17 -3.67 -2.82 -1.25
CA ILE A 17 -4.96 -3.20 -0.67
C ILE A 17 -6.08 -2.45 -1.38
N GLY A 18 -7.03 -3.20 -1.95
CA GLY A 18 -8.14 -2.60 -2.68
C GLY A 18 -7.83 -2.27 -4.14
N LEU A 19 -6.92 -3.01 -4.76
CA LEU A 19 -6.57 -2.80 -6.17
C LEU A 19 -7.70 -3.31 -7.06
N SER A 20 -8.51 -2.38 -7.58
CA SER A 20 -9.66 -2.72 -8.41
C SER A 20 -9.25 -3.19 -9.81
N PRO A 21 -9.97 -4.17 -10.39
CA PRO A 21 -9.76 -4.54 -11.80
C PRO A 21 -10.25 -3.48 -12.78
N ASN A 22 -11.03 -2.50 -12.31
CA ASN A 22 -11.55 -1.43 -13.16
C ASN A 22 -10.48 -0.39 -13.46
N GLN A 23 -10.08 -0.28 -14.73
CA GLN A 23 -9.00 0.62 -15.18
C GLN A 23 -9.25 2.10 -14.86
N ASN A 24 -10.51 2.47 -14.65
CA ASN A 24 -10.87 3.87 -14.36
C ASN A 24 -10.77 4.22 -12.89
N LYS A 25 -10.52 3.24 -12.02
CA LYS A 25 -10.38 3.50 -10.59
C LYS A 25 -8.95 3.92 -10.25
N PRO A 26 -8.80 4.87 -9.32
CA PRO A 26 -7.45 5.30 -8.90
C PRO A 26 -6.56 4.15 -8.44
N SER A 27 -7.12 3.17 -7.73
CA SER A 27 -6.31 2.04 -7.27
C SER A 27 -5.69 1.28 -8.44
N HIS A 28 -6.38 1.21 -9.59
CA HIS A 28 -5.86 0.53 -10.77
C HIS A 28 -4.77 1.36 -11.45
N PHE A 29 -5.08 2.60 -11.85
CA PHE A 29 -4.10 3.36 -12.63
C PHE A 29 -2.88 3.81 -11.81
N VAL A 30 -3.03 4.02 -10.50
CA VAL A 30 -1.89 4.28 -9.62
C VAL A 30 -1.00 3.05 -9.53
N SER A 31 -1.60 1.86 -9.36
CA SER A 31 -0.84 0.61 -9.29
C SER A 31 -0.12 0.30 -10.60
N LYS A 32 -0.78 0.55 -11.73
CA LYS A 32 -0.15 0.37 -13.02
C LYS A 32 1.06 1.30 -13.18
N TYR A 33 0.95 2.54 -12.71
CA TYR A 33 2.05 3.49 -12.73
C TYR A 33 3.25 2.96 -11.94
N LEU A 34 3.00 2.42 -10.73
CA LEU A 34 4.07 1.81 -9.92
C LEU A 34 4.72 0.64 -10.66
N GLN A 35 3.88 -0.21 -11.25
CA GLN A 35 4.37 -1.37 -12.00
C GLN A 35 5.23 -0.95 -13.19
N ASP A 36 4.79 0.07 -13.93
CA ASP A 36 5.51 0.60 -15.08
C ASP A 36 6.86 1.19 -14.69
N LEU A 37 7.00 1.69 -13.47
CA LEU A 37 8.28 2.19 -12.95
C LEU A 37 9.22 1.07 -12.50
N GLY A 38 8.77 -0.18 -12.51
CA GLY A 38 9.60 -1.32 -12.15
C GLY A 38 9.40 -1.86 -10.75
N TYR A 39 8.46 -1.31 -9.98
CA TYR A 39 8.14 -1.85 -8.66
C TYR A 39 7.39 -3.17 -8.80
N LYS A 40 7.65 -4.11 -7.90
CA LYS A 40 6.86 -5.34 -7.82
C LYS A 40 5.59 -5.04 -7.03
N ILE A 41 4.43 -5.33 -7.61
CA ILE A 41 3.16 -5.12 -6.91
C ILE A 41 2.46 -6.44 -6.64
N TYR A 42 1.76 -6.51 -5.50
CA TYR A 42 0.97 -7.66 -5.07
C TYR A 42 -0.46 -7.19 -4.83
N PRO A 43 -1.39 -7.47 -5.77
CA PRO A 43 -2.78 -7.04 -5.60
C PRO A 43 -3.49 -7.76 -4.47
N ILE A 44 -4.22 -7.01 -3.64
CA ILE A 44 -5.12 -7.58 -2.63
C ILE A 44 -6.53 -7.09 -2.97
N TYR A 45 -7.41 -8.02 -3.28
CA TYR A 45 -8.77 -7.72 -3.70
C TYR A 45 -9.68 -8.92 -3.38
N PRO A 46 -10.98 -8.71 -3.07
CA PRO A 46 -11.85 -9.82 -2.67
C PRO A 46 -12.28 -10.74 -3.82
N LYS A 47 -12.05 -10.34 -5.05
CA LYS A 47 -12.43 -11.09 -6.25
C LYS A 47 -11.26 -11.14 -7.21
N GLU A 48 -11.43 -11.78 -8.34
CA GLU A 48 -10.46 -11.92 -9.42
C GLU A 48 -9.27 -12.81 -9.03
N ASP A 49 -8.68 -13.45 -10.03
CA ASP A 49 -7.48 -14.25 -9.84
C ASP A 49 -6.23 -13.48 -10.23
N PHE A 50 -6.36 -12.57 -11.21
CA PHE A 50 -5.25 -11.75 -11.69
C PHE A 50 -5.71 -10.32 -11.94
N ILE A 51 -4.87 -9.35 -11.59
CA ILE A 51 -5.05 -7.94 -11.92
C ILE A 51 -3.67 -7.42 -12.32
N LEU A 52 -3.59 -6.71 -13.44
CA LEU A 52 -2.32 -6.20 -13.98
C LEU A 52 -1.29 -7.32 -14.18
N ASN A 53 -1.78 -8.51 -14.58
CA ASN A 53 -0.96 -9.71 -14.81
C ASN A 53 -0.27 -10.23 -13.54
N GLU A 54 -0.73 -9.82 -12.36
CA GLU A 54 -0.23 -10.29 -11.09
C GLU A 54 -1.30 -11.10 -10.39
N ARG A 55 -0.88 -12.16 -9.69
CA ARG A 55 -1.80 -12.96 -8.90
C ARG A 55 -2.43 -12.12 -7.79
N VAL A 56 -3.74 -12.26 -7.59
CA VAL A 56 -4.49 -11.55 -6.56
C VAL A 56 -4.54 -12.38 -5.29
N TYR A 57 -4.31 -11.72 -4.15
CA TYR A 57 -4.42 -12.32 -2.82
C TYR A 57 -5.61 -11.71 -2.10
N ARG A 58 -6.16 -12.46 -1.14
CA ARG A 58 -7.34 -12.00 -0.40
C ARG A 58 -6.97 -11.16 0.82
N ASN A 59 -5.76 -11.36 1.32
CA ASN A 59 -5.26 -10.58 2.45
C ASN A 59 -3.74 -10.58 2.44
N LEU A 60 -3.15 -9.73 3.28
CA LEU A 60 -1.71 -9.54 3.33
C LEU A 60 -0.96 -10.81 3.73
N LYS A 61 -1.54 -11.60 4.63
CA LYS A 61 -0.90 -12.82 5.12
C LYS A 61 -0.73 -13.90 4.05
N GLU A 62 -1.59 -13.90 3.04
CA GLU A 62 -1.54 -14.91 1.99
C GLU A 62 -0.35 -14.74 1.04
N ILE A 63 0.26 -13.55 1.03
CA ILE A 63 1.39 -13.29 0.13
C ILE A 63 2.61 -14.04 0.64
N PRO A 64 3.14 -15.04 -0.12
CA PRO A 64 4.26 -15.87 0.35
C PRO A 64 5.62 -15.22 0.16
N PHE A 65 5.66 -13.98 -0.32
CA PHE A 65 6.88 -13.25 -0.63
C PHE A 65 7.10 -12.10 0.34
N GLU A 66 8.33 -11.60 0.42
CA GLU A 66 8.61 -10.42 1.23
C GLU A 66 7.91 -9.20 0.65
N VAL A 67 7.28 -8.42 1.52
CA VAL A 67 6.63 -7.16 1.18
C VAL A 67 7.19 -6.11 2.14
N ASP A 68 7.71 -5.03 1.60
CA ASP A 68 8.24 -3.95 2.46
C ASP A 68 7.24 -2.82 2.63
N THR A 69 6.32 -2.64 1.68
CA THR A 69 5.42 -1.50 1.65
C THR A 69 3.98 -1.94 1.37
N VAL A 70 3.04 -1.34 2.10
CA VAL A 70 1.61 -1.55 1.85
C VAL A 70 1.00 -0.20 1.48
N VAL A 71 0.31 -0.15 0.33
CA VAL A 71 -0.45 1.02 -0.12
C VAL A 71 -1.93 0.66 -0.01
N MET A 72 -2.71 1.48 0.69
CA MET A 72 -4.10 1.18 0.99
C MET A 72 -5.07 2.11 0.28
N PHE A 73 -6.04 1.50 -0.42
CA PHE A 73 -7.15 2.16 -1.11
C PHE A 73 -8.51 1.80 -0.50
N ARG A 74 -8.54 1.46 0.78
CA ARG A 74 -9.76 1.12 1.51
C ARG A 74 -10.08 2.23 2.51
N LYS A 75 -11.34 2.25 3.02
CA LYS A 75 -11.76 3.22 4.03
C LYS A 75 -10.81 3.19 5.23
N ALA A 76 -10.68 4.35 5.89
CA ALA A 76 -9.69 4.55 6.94
C ALA A 76 -9.74 3.50 8.06
N SER A 77 -10.94 3.08 8.47
CA SER A 77 -11.09 2.10 9.54
C SER A 77 -10.49 0.73 9.22
N PHE A 78 -10.33 0.41 7.94
CA PHE A 78 -9.72 -0.86 7.53
C PHE A 78 -8.27 -0.97 8.02
N ALA A 79 -7.57 0.16 8.16
CA ALA A 79 -6.20 0.16 8.67
C ALA A 79 -6.11 -0.43 10.07
N ASN A 80 -7.14 -0.23 10.90
CA ASN A 80 -7.18 -0.81 12.23
C ASN A 80 -7.29 -2.34 12.16
N GLU A 81 -8.03 -2.84 11.18
CA GLU A 81 -8.22 -4.29 11.02
C GLU A 81 -6.97 -5.01 10.58
N ILE A 82 -6.11 -4.34 9.81
CA ILE A 82 -4.91 -4.97 9.25
C ILE A 82 -3.63 -4.67 10.03
N PHE A 83 -3.70 -3.86 11.08
CA PHE A 83 -2.49 -3.41 11.76
C PHE A 83 -1.63 -4.58 12.29
N GLU A 84 -2.27 -5.59 12.88
CA GLU A 84 -1.54 -6.77 13.36
C GLU A 84 -0.84 -7.49 12.21
N ASP A 85 -1.45 -7.52 11.04
CA ASP A 85 -0.83 -8.14 9.87
C ASP A 85 0.38 -7.34 9.39
N LEU A 86 0.34 -6.00 9.52
CA LEU A 86 1.51 -5.18 9.20
C LEU A 86 2.69 -5.58 10.08
N LEU A 87 2.44 -5.79 11.36
CA LEU A 87 3.48 -6.19 12.31
C LEU A 87 3.99 -7.59 12.02
N SER A 88 3.08 -8.56 11.86
CA SER A 88 3.48 -9.96 11.66
C SER A 88 4.20 -10.16 10.33
N LYS A 89 3.87 -9.41 9.31
CA LYS A 89 4.50 -9.46 8.00
C LYS A 89 5.78 -8.60 7.94
N LYS A 90 6.09 -7.90 9.03
CA LYS A 90 7.28 -7.03 9.16
C LYS A 90 7.30 -5.93 8.10
N ILE A 91 6.13 -5.34 7.85
CA ILE A 91 6.01 -4.23 6.91
C ILE A 91 6.76 -3.01 7.44
N LYS A 92 7.56 -2.39 6.59
CA LYS A 92 8.36 -1.22 6.96
C LYS A 92 7.67 0.09 6.65
N ASN A 93 6.80 0.10 5.63
CA ASN A 93 6.17 1.30 5.12
C ASN A 93 4.68 1.09 4.91
N PHE A 94 3.86 2.01 5.41
CA PHE A 94 2.41 1.96 5.23
C PHE A 94 1.92 3.29 4.66
N TRP A 95 1.26 3.24 3.51
CA TRP A 95 0.82 4.43 2.77
C TRP A 95 -0.69 4.40 2.61
N MET A 96 -1.38 5.37 3.25
CA MET A 96 -2.81 5.57 3.09
C MET A 96 -3.03 6.64 2.03
N GLN A 97 -3.74 6.28 0.96
CA GLN A 97 -3.92 7.13 -0.21
C GLN A 97 -4.81 8.34 0.07
N LEU A 98 -4.91 9.22 -0.93
CA LEU A 98 -5.65 10.47 -0.86
C LEU A 98 -7.06 10.25 -0.31
N GLY A 99 -7.46 11.05 0.67
CA GLY A 99 -8.76 10.97 1.32
C GLY A 99 -8.85 9.97 2.46
N ILE A 100 -7.79 9.20 2.71
CA ILE A 100 -7.78 8.19 3.78
C ILE A 100 -6.97 8.73 4.94
N ILE A 101 -7.64 9.04 6.05
CA ILE A 101 -7.03 9.65 7.23
C ILE A 101 -7.34 8.78 8.45
N ASN A 102 -6.29 8.38 9.19
CA ASN A 102 -6.43 7.57 10.40
C ASN A 102 -5.31 7.92 11.37
N GLU A 103 -5.59 8.89 12.25
CA GLU A 103 -4.59 9.38 13.21
C GLU A 103 -4.15 8.30 14.20
N GLU A 104 -5.07 7.43 14.61
CA GLU A 104 -4.73 6.34 15.52
C GLU A 104 -3.67 5.44 14.93
N ILE A 105 -3.82 5.08 13.66
CA ILE A 105 -2.85 4.23 12.97
C ILE A 105 -1.54 4.97 12.75
N MET A 106 -1.58 6.27 12.45
CA MET A 106 -0.36 7.07 12.33
C MET A 106 0.46 6.99 13.62
N GLN A 107 -0.21 7.12 14.78
CA GLN A 107 0.46 7.04 16.08
C GLN A 107 1.01 5.62 16.36
N LYS A 108 0.22 4.60 16.04
CA LYS A 108 0.66 3.20 16.22
C LYS A 108 1.87 2.89 15.34
N CYS A 109 1.85 3.31 14.09
CA CYS A 109 2.98 3.10 13.19
C CYS A 109 4.25 3.75 13.75
N LYS A 110 4.12 4.98 14.22
CA LYS A 110 5.25 5.69 14.82
C LYS A 110 5.80 4.92 16.03
N LYS A 111 4.91 4.40 16.88
CA LYS A 111 5.30 3.64 18.07
C LYS A 111 6.07 2.37 17.71
N TYR A 112 5.67 1.70 16.65
CA TYR A 112 6.27 0.42 16.24
C TYR A 112 7.34 0.57 15.16
N GLY A 113 7.71 1.79 14.81
CA GLY A 113 8.80 2.01 13.85
C GLY A 113 8.43 1.80 12.39
N ILE A 114 7.15 1.88 12.06
CA ILE A 114 6.69 1.78 10.67
C ILE A 114 6.58 3.19 10.09
N ASN A 115 7.23 3.45 8.97
CA ASN A 115 7.07 4.72 8.27
C ASN A 115 5.64 4.79 7.73
N CYS A 116 4.93 5.88 7.99
CA CYS A 116 3.52 5.95 7.67
C CYS A 116 3.14 7.31 7.09
N VAL A 117 2.31 7.28 6.04
CA VAL A 117 1.79 8.47 5.37
C VAL A 117 0.29 8.32 5.23
N GLN A 118 -0.44 9.42 5.35
CA GLN A 118 -1.89 9.44 5.14
C GLN A 118 -2.29 10.57 4.21
N ASP A 119 -3.44 10.41 3.54
CA ASP A 119 -4.03 11.46 2.71
C ASP A 119 -3.09 11.99 1.63
N CYS A 120 -2.37 11.09 0.97
CA CYS A 120 -1.45 11.44 -0.11
C CYS A 120 -1.56 10.43 -1.25
N CYS A 121 -1.46 10.89 -2.48
CA CYS A 121 -1.40 10.01 -3.63
C CYS A 121 0.07 9.69 -3.94
N ILE A 122 0.42 8.41 -3.84
CA ILE A 122 1.80 7.98 -4.04
C ILE A 122 2.32 8.28 -5.46
N LYS A 123 1.44 8.20 -6.45
CA LYS A 123 1.79 8.55 -7.84
C LYS A 123 2.19 10.02 -7.94
N ILE A 124 1.39 10.92 -7.33
CA ILE A 124 1.67 12.35 -7.35
C ILE A 124 2.99 12.64 -6.65
N GLU A 125 3.23 12.01 -5.51
CA GLU A 125 4.49 12.21 -4.78
C GLU A 125 5.71 11.75 -5.58
N LEU A 126 5.60 10.63 -6.27
CA LEU A 126 6.66 10.14 -7.15
C LEU A 126 6.92 11.09 -8.32
N GLN A 127 5.88 11.72 -8.86
CA GLN A 127 6.00 12.66 -9.97
C GLN A 127 6.69 13.96 -9.56
N LYS A 128 6.67 14.30 -8.29
CA LYS A 128 7.34 15.51 -7.78
C LYS A 128 8.85 15.34 -7.69
N GLY A 129 9.27 14.15 -7.51
CA GLY A 129 10.64 13.85 -7.22
C GLY A 129 11.40 13.16 -8.25
#